data_14cbb86f3db03efb33a1e5d14b925470
#
_entry.id   14cbb86f3db03efb33a1e5d14b925470
#
_cell.length_a   1.000
_cell.length_b   1.000
_cell.length_c   1.000
_cell.angle_alpha   90.00
_cell.angle_beta   90.00
_cell.angle_gamma   90.00
#
_symmetry.space_group_name_H-M   'P 1'
#
loop_
_entity.id
_entity.type
_entity.pdbx_description
1 polymer ?
#
loop_
_entity_poly.entity_id
_entity_poly.type
_entity_poly.pdbx_seq_one_letter_code
_entity_poly.pdbx_strand_id
1 'polypeptide(L)'
;MRILYHHRTASKDGQAVHIEEMIDAMRALGHEVRVVAPLADQGEGQMGGGVGWVHRLKAMLPKAVYELMELAYSLVAYRKLMAAAREFQPDAIYERYNLFLLAGLMAKRRLGLPLLLEVNAPLVAERSQHSGGLALKALARWAEGKAWRGADAVLPVTAVLAEHVRAYGVPAERIHVIPNGINRAHFAHAPSPTEAKARLGLQGRVVLGFTGFVRDWHGVDRIVDWMASPGAPANTHLLVVGDGPVRAELEAQARRLGLAERVTFTGVIHRDQVPAHVAAFDVALQPAVTPYASPLKLMEYLVLGKAVIAPATPNLQEVLTDNVNALLFNETEAGALERTLGRLCHDTALRERLAQGAADTIDRLELTWMGNARKAVALMGGRA
;
A
#
# COMPACT_ATOMS: atom_id res chain seq x y z
N MET A 1 9.07 -6.22 -24.97
CA MET A 1 9.78 -7.21 -24.14
C MET A 1 8.79 -8.21 -23.57
N ARG A 2 9.24 -9.42 -23.30
CA ARG A 2 8.48 -10.47 -22.61
C ARG A 2 8.94 -10.52 -21.15
N ILE A 3 8.06 -10.14 -20.22
CA ILE A 3 8.38 -10.00 -18.78
C ILE A 3 7.74 -11.15 -18.02
N LEU A 4 8.53 -11.90 -17.25
CA LEU A 4 8.04 -12.93 -16.35
C LEU A 4 7.81 -12.29 -14.97
N TYR A 5 6.53 -12.03 -14.64
CA TYR A 5 6.14 -11.39 -13.37
C TYR A 5 5.84 -12.46 -12.32
N HIS A 6 6.57 -12.43 -11.20
CA HIS A 6 6.43 -13.41 -10.12
C HIS A 6 6.02 -12.76 -8.80
N HIS A 7 5.01 -13.33 -8.15
CA HIS A 7 4.62 -12.93 -6.79
C HIS A 7 4.06 -14.12 -6.00
N ARG A 8 4.02 -13.96 -4.66
CA ARG A 8 3.45 -14.95 -3.72
C ARG A 8 2.18 -14.41 -3.04
N THR A 9 1.65 -13.29 -3.48
CA THR A 9 0.47 -12.66 -2.88
C THR A 9 -0.79 -13.42 -3.29
N ALA A 10 -1.59 -13.84 -2.31
CA ALA A 10 -2.90 -14.48 -2.51
C ALA A 10 -4.06 -13.63 -1.98
N SER A 11 -3.78 -12.51 -1.30
CA SER A 11 -4.81 -11.60 -0.78
C SER A 11 -5.41 -10.74 -1.89
N LYS A 12 -6.67 -10.34 -1.70
CA LYS A 12 -7.39 -9.37 -2.57
C LYS A 12 -7.43 -7.97 -1.93
N ASP A 13 -6.37 -7.57 -1.25
CA ASP A 13 -6.21 -6.26 -0.62
C ASP A 13 -5.40 -5.28 -1.50
N GLY A 14 -4.92 -4.19 -0.92
CA GLY A 14 -4.08 -3.21 -1.61
C GLY A 14 -2.84 -3.79 -2.30
N GLN A 15 -2.35 -4.97 -1.86
CA GLN A 15 -1.24 -5.64 -2.53
C GLN A 15 -1.63 -6.18 -3.90
N ALA A 16 -2.87 -6.71 -4.02
CA ALA A 16 -3.39 -7.16 -5.32
C ALA A 16 -3.55 -5.98 -6.28
N VAL A 17 -4.09 -4.86 -5.80
CA VAL A 17 -4.22 -3.63 -6.60
C VAL A 17 -2.87 -3.17 -7.15
N HIS A 18 -1.83 -3.13 -6.32
CA HIS A 18 -0.48 -2.77 -6.77
C HIS A 18 0.03 -3.71 -7.88
N ILE A 19 -0.12 -5.03 -7.70
CA ILE A 19 0.33 -6.04 -8.66
C ILE A 19 -0.41 -5.89 -9.99
N GLU A 20 -1.74 -5.80 -9.95
CA GLU A 20 -2.60 -5.67 -11.13
C GLU A 20 -2.27 -4.39 -11.91
N GLU A 21 -2.20 -3.25 -11.26
CA GLU A 21 -1.90 -1.97 -11.88
C GLU A 21 -0.50 -1.92 -12.50
N MET A 22 0.50 -2.50 -11.86
CA MET A 22 1.85 -2.57 -12.42
C MET A 22 1.88 -3.46 -13.67
N ILE A 23 1.21 -4.62 -13.64
CA ILE A 23 1.09 -5.52 -14.77
C ILE A 23 0.36 -4.85 -15.93
N ASP A 24 -0.76 -4.20 -15.65
CA ASP A 24 -1.58 -3.54 -16.68
C ASP A 24 -0.84 -2.34 -17.30
N ALA A 25 -0.08 -1.59 -16.49
CA ALA A 25 0.77 -0.52 -17.00
C ALA A 25 1.90 -1.06 -17.91
N MET A 26 2.55 -2.17 -17.54
CA MET A 26 3.55 -2.80 -18.41
C MET A 26 2.93 -3.29 -19.74
N ARG A 27 1.73 -3.88 -19.70
CA ARG A 27 1.00 -4.31 -20.89
C ARG A 27 0.58 -3.13 -21.78
N ALA A 28 0.10 -2.04 -21.17
CA ALA A 28 -0.26 -0.81 -21.86
C ALA A 28 0.93 -0.13 -22.56
N LEU A 29 2.16 -0.36 -22.07
CA LEU A 29 3.42 0.04 -22.72
C LEU A 29 3.82 -0.88 -23.88
N GLY A 30 3.02 -1.89 -24.22
CA GLY A 30 3.29 -2.82 -25.32
C GLY A 30 4.20 -4.00 -24.94
N HIS A 31 4.32 -4.31 -23.63
CA HIS A 31 5.08 -5.48 -23.17
C HIS A 31 4.16 -6.68 -22.94
N GLU A 32 4.66 -7.87 -23.25
CA GLU A 32 3.98 -9.11 -22.91
C GLU A 32 4.33 -9.49 -21.47
N VAL A 33 3.33 -9.72 -20.62
CA VAL A 33 3.55 -10.07 -19.21
C VAL A 33 2.91 -11.42 -18.90
N ARG A 34 3.74 -12.40 -18.57
CA ARG A 34 3.32 -13.71 -18.04
C ARG A 34 3.45 -13.71 -16.53
N VAL A 35 2.32 -13.91 -15.83
CA VAL A 35 2.28 -13.94 -14.37
C VAL A 35 2.49 -15.36 -13.86
N VAL A 36 3.38 -15.53 -12.88
CA VAL A 36 3.58 -16.75 -12.10
C VAL A 36 3.24 -16.45 -10.64
N ALA A 37 2.13 -17.00 -10.19
CA ALA A 37 1.58 -16.77 -8.85
C ALA A 37 1.18 -18.09 -8.19
N PRO A 38 0.84 -18.11 -6.88
CA PRO A 38 0.13 -19.22 -6.27
C PRO A 38 -1.17 -19.47 -7.04
N LEU A 39 -1.62 -20.72 -7.10
CA LEU A 39 -2.96 -21.02 -7.63
C LEU A 39 -3.97 -20.25 -6.76
N ALA A 40 -4.71 -19.34 -7.38
CA ALA A 40 -5.85 -18.73 -6.74
C ALA A 40 -6.87 -19.85 -6.51
N ASP A 41 -7.19 -20.11 -5.25
CA ASP A 41 -8.36 -20.92 -4.91
C ASP A 41 -9.57 -20.15 -5.45
N GLN A 42 -10.39 -20.78 -6.32
CA GLN A 42 -11.57 -20.17 -6.95
C GLN A 42 -12.73 -19.95 -5.96
N GLY A 43 -12.44 -19.96 -4.65
CA GLY A 43 -13.37 -19.57 -3.60
C GLY A 43 -13.34 -18.06 -3.37
N GLU A 44 -14.50 -17.49 -3.08
CA GLU A 44 -14.68 -16.08 -2.69
C GLU A 44 -13.67 -15.70 -1.59
N GLY A 45 -12.55 -15.09 -2.00
CA GLY A 45 -11.46 -14.76 -1.11
C GLY A 45 -11.87 -13.58 -0.22
N GLN A 46 -11.96 -13.81 1.08
CA GLN A 46 -12.09 -12.77 2.08
C GLN A 46 -10.90 -11.80 1.96
N MET A 47 -11.16 -10.48 2.00
CA MET A 47 -10.13 -9.45 2.13
C MET A 47 -9.25 -9.78 3.35
N GLY A 48 -7.93 -9.94 3.12
CA GLY A 48 -6.96 -10.26 4.17
C GLY A 48 -6.80 -11.74 4.52
N GLY A 49 -7.51 -12.65 3.85
CA GLY A 49 -7.45 -14.10 4.08
C GLY A 49 -6.42 -14.80 3.20
N GLY A 50 -5.41 -15.44 3.80
CA GLY A 50 -4.61 -16.47 3.13
C GLY A 50 -5.43 -17.76 2.92
N VAL A 51 -4.95 -18.65 2.07
CA VAL A 51 -5.58 -19.95 1.80
C VAL A 51 -5.83 -20.70 3.11
N GLY A 52 -7.09 -21.03 3.41
CA GLY A 52 -7.53 -21.49 4.75
C GLY A 52 -6.77 -22.70 5.30
N TRP A 53 -6.30 -23.63 4.42
CA TRP A 53 -5.46 -24.75 4.84
C TRP A 53 -4.04 -24.33 5.27
N VAL A 54 -3.48 -23.24 4.67
CA VAL A 54 -2.19 -22.67 5.06
C VAL A 54 -2.28 -22.07 6.46
N HIS A 55 -3.38 -21.41 6.80
CA HIS A 55 -3.62 -20.88 8.15
C HIS A 55 -3.71 -22.01 9.19
N ARG A 56 -4.42 -23.10 8.88
CA ARG A 56 -4.49 -24.28 9.76
C ARG A 56 -3.11 -24.91 9.95
N LEU A 57 -2.35 -25.06 8.87
CA LEU A 57 -0.99 -25.62 8.92
C LEU A 57 -0.04 -24.74 9.76
N LYS A 58 -0.14 -23.41 9.60
CA LYS A 58 0.64 -22.43 10.39
C LYS A 58 0.29 -22.50 11.88
N ALA A 59 -0.96 -22.76 12.24
CA ALA A 59 -1.39 -22.88 13.64
C ALA A 59 -0.94 -24.20 14.29
N MET A 60 -0.74 -25.26 13.51
CA MET A 60 -0.41 -26.62 14.01
C MET A 60 1.10 -26.90 14.09
N LEU A 61 1.93 -26.20 13.31
CA LEU A 61 3.37 -26.46 13.20
C LEU A 61 4.19 -25.53 14.10
N PRO A 62 5.31 -26.03 14.69
CA PRO A 62 6.31 -25.14 15.27
C PRO A 62 6.77 -24.09 14.26
N LYS A 63 6.89 -22.82 14.67
CA LYS A 63 7.26 -21.70 13.78
C LYS A 63 8.51 -21.98 12.95
N ALA A 64 9.55 -22.57 13.54
CA ALA A 64 10.79 -22.91 12.83
C ALA A 64 10.54 -23.86 11.66
N VAL A 65 9.67 -24.86 11.84
CA VAL A 65 9.30 -25.80 10.78
C VAL A 65 8.56 -25.08 9.65
N TYR A 66 7.62 -24.21 10.02
CA TYR A 66 6.87 -23.43 9.04
C TYR A 66 7.79 -22.49 8.23
N GLU A 67 8.75 -21.81 8.88
CA GLU A 67 9.74 -20.95 8.21
C GLU A 67 10.65 -21.74 7.25
N LEU A 68 11.07 -22.97 7.63
CA LEU A 68 11.80 -23.87 6.74
C LEU A 68 10.95 -24.31 5.54
N MET A 69 9.67 -24.57 5.74
CA MET A 69 8.74 -24.88 4.64
C MET A 69 8.54 -23.68 3.71
N GLU A 70 8.48 -22.45 4.24
CA GLU A 70 8.45 -21.23 3.41
C GLU A 70 9.70 -21.12 2.53
N LEU A 71 10.87 -21.43 3.07
CA LEU A 71 12.12 -21.45 2.30
C LEU A 71 12.12 -22.57 1.25
N ALA A 72 11.70 -23.79 1.64
CA ALA A 72 11.61 -24.94 0.73
C ALA A 72 10.61 -24.69 -0.42
N TYR A 73 9.57 -23.88 -0.19
CA TYR A 73 8.64 -23.48 -1.24
C TYR A 73 9.35 -22.76 -2.41
N SER A 74 10.52 -22.16 -2.19
CA SER A 74 11.33 -21.57 -3.26
C SER A 74 11.66 -22.58 -4.37
N LEU A 75 11.80 -23.89 -4.07
CA LEU A 75 12.03 -24.91 -5.07
C LEU A 75 10.78 -25.18 -5.94
N VAL A 76 9.61 -25.14 -5.31
CA VAL A 76 8.33 -25.28 -6.02
C VAL A 76 8.10 -24.07 -6.94
N ALA A 77 8.28 -22.87 -6.39
CA ALA A 77 8.15 -21.63 -7.15
C ALA A 77 9.18 -21.57 -8.30
N TYR A 78 10.41 -21.98 -8.07
CA TYR A 78 11.46 -22.09 -9.09
C TYR A 78 11.04 -23.02 -10.24
N ARG A 79 10.49 -24.21 -9.92
CA ARG A 79 10.02 -25.14 -10.96
C ARG A 79 8.89 -24.51 -11.81
N LYS A 80 7.96 -23.79 -11.18
CA LYS A 80 6.90 -23.06 -11.88
C LYS A 80 7.47 -21.97 -12.80
N LEU A 81 8.43 -21.17 -12.29
CA LEU A 81 9.12 -20.15 -13.07
C LEU A 81 9.85 -20.77 -14.28
N MET A 82 10.55 -21.88 -14.10
CA MET A 82 11.27 -22.56 -15.17
C MET A 82 10.32 -23.16 -16.22
N ALA A 83 9.16 -23.68 -15.82
CA ALA A 83 8.14 -24.16 -16.75
C ALA A 83 7.58 -23.00 -17.57
N ALA A 84 7.16 -21.92 -16.93
CA ALA A 84 6.68 -20.72 -17.60
C ALA A 84 7.73 -20.09 -18.53
N ALA A 85 9.00 -20.05 -18.10
CA ALA A 85 10.08 -19.50 -18.92
C ALA A 85 10.37 -20.32 -20.18
N ARG A 86 10.24 -21.66 -20.14
CA ARG A 86 10.39 -22.52 -21.33
C ARG A 86 9.38 -22.23 -22.41
N GLU A 87 8.13 -21.99 -22.02
CA GLU A 87 7.03 -21.68 -22.95
C GLU A 87 7.09 -20.22 -23.42
N PHE A 88 7.32 -19.31 -22.49
CA PHE A 88 7.17 -17.87 -22.72
C PHE A 88 8.44 -17.21 -23.27
N GLN A 89 9.63 -17.79 -23.03
CA GLN A 89 10.92 -17.23 -23.44
C GLN A 89 11.10 -15.77 -23.02
N PRO A 90 11.08 -15.46 -21.69
CA PRO A 90 11.14 -14.09 -21.20
C PRO A 90 12.48 -13.42 -21.45
N ASP A 91 12.44 -12.07 -21.53
CA ASP A 91 13.60 -11.21 -21.63
C ASP A 91 14.08 -10.74 -20.23
N ALA A 92 13.17 -10.69 -19.24
CA ALA A 92 13.46 -10.25 -17.88
C ALA A 92 12.51 -10.90 -16.86
N ILE A 93 12.94 -10.90 -15.60
CA ILE A 93 12.14 -11.34 -14.44
C ILE A 93 11.86 -10.12 -13.57
N TYR A 94 10.58 -9.88 -13.27
CA TYR A 94 10.12 -8.94 -12.26
C TYR A 94 9.53 -9.72 -11.09
N GLU A 95 10.10 -9.59 -9.89
CA GLU A 95 9.63 -10.34 -8.73
C GLU A 95 9.22 -9.39 -7.60
N ARG A 96 8.03 -9.60 -7.06
CA ARG A 96 7.63 -8.97 -5.80
C ARG A 96 8.25 -9.72 -4.65
N TYR A 97 9.09 -9.04 -3.88
CA TYR A 97 9.82 -9.62 -2.75
C TYR A 97 8.87 -10.24 -1.73
N ASN A 98 9.23 -11.42 -1.26
CA ASN A 98 8.63 -12.09 -0.11
C ASN A 98 9.72 -12.78 0.71
N LEU A 99 9.56 -12.79 2.05
CA LEU A 99 10.55 -13.43 2.93
C LEU A 99 10.64 -14.92 2.65
N PHE A 100 11.87 -15.45 2.64
CA PHE A 100 12.23 -16.84 2.29
C PHE A 100 11.99 -17.24 0.82
N LEU A 101 11.58 -16.33 -0.07
CA LEU A 101 11.37 -16.60 -1.48
C LEU A 101 12.64 -16.28 -2.28
N LEU A 102 13.36 -17.32 -2.72
CA LEU A 102 14.60 -17.20 -3.51
C LEU A 102 14.44 -17.71 -4.95
N ALA A 103 13.20 -17.98 -5.36
CA ALA A 103 12.89 -18.60 -6.66
C ALA A 103 13.32 -17.75 -7.85
N GLY A 104 13.05 -16.44 -7.83
CA GLY A 104 13.49 -15.53 -8.88
C GLY A 104 15.00 -15.43 -9.01
N LEU A 105 15.72 -15.42 -7.88
CA LEU A 105 17.19 -15.45 -7.89
C LEU A 105 17.76 -16.76 -8.49
N MET A 106 17.11 -17.89 -8.21
CA MET A 106 17.49 -19.18 -8.81
C MET A 106 17.21 -19.20 -10.31
N ALA A 107 16.06 -18.69 -10.73
CA ALA A 107 15.68 -18.57 -12.14
C ALA A 107 16.61 -17.62 -12.90
N LYS A 108 16.91 -16.44 -12.35
CA LYS A 108 17.91 -15.50 -12.87
C LYS A 108 19.22 -16.17 -13.22
N ARG A 109 19.79 -16.93 -12.25
CA ARG A 109 21.08 -17.62 -12.44
C ARG A 109 21.03 -18.70 -13.51
N ARG A 110 19.91 -19.41 -13.61
CA ARG A 110 19.74 -20.50 -14.59
C ARG A 110 19.50 -20.01 -16.00
N LEU A 111 18.76 -18.89 -16.14
CA LEU A 111 18.33 -18.33 -17.42
C LEU A 111 19.28 -17.23 -17.93
N GLY A 112 20.12 -16.66 -17.07
CA GLY A 112 20.97 -15.51 -17.43
C GLY A 112 20.21 -14.21 -17.63
N LEU A 113 18.98 -14.10 -17.11
CA LEU A 113 18.12 -12.94 -17.31
C LEU A 113 18.27 -11.91 -16.19
N PRO A 114 18.01 -10.61 -16.45
CA PRO A 114 17.96 -9.60 -15.41
C PRO A 114 16.76 -9.86 -14.47
N LEU A 115 17.00 -9.67 -13.16
CA LEU A 115 16.01 -9.76 -12.10
C LEU A 115 15.81 -8.39 -11.45
N LEU A 116 14.62 -7.84 -11.56
CA LEU A 116 14.16 -6.70 -10.79
C LEU A 116 13.36 -7.18 -9.59
N LEU A 117 13.69 -6.68 -8.41
CA LEU A 117 13.06 -7.11 -7.15
C LEU A 117 12.35 -5.91 -6.50
N GLU A 118 11.02 -5.91 -6.55
CA GLU A 118 10.17 -4.93 -5.90
C GLU A 118 10.10 -5.21 -4.41
N VAL A 119 10.39 -4.22 -3.57
CA VAL A 119 10.41 -4.33 -2.11
C VAL A 119 9.41 -3.35 -1.50
N ASN A 120 8.40 -3.87 -0.80
CA ASN A 120 7.32 -3.10 -0.20
C ASN A 120 7.41 -3.00 1.32
N ALA A 121 8.21 -3.85 1.95
CA ALA A 121 8.43 -3.87 3.39
C ALA A 121 9.75 -4.56 3.75
N PRO A 122 10.41 -4.20 4.86
CA PRO A 122 11.54 -4.92 5.44
C PRO A 122 11.01 -6.11 6.26
N LEU A 123 10.68 -7.23 5.59
CA LEU A 123 9.87 -8.30 6.17
C LEU A 123 10.50 -8.99 7.39
N VAL A 124 11.83 -8.98 7.53
CA VAL A 124 12.49 -9.45 8.75
C VAL A 124 12.16 -8.54 9.93
N ALA A 125 12.23 -7.22 9.75
CA ALA A 125 11.91 -6.25 10.80
C ALA A 125 10.42 -6.31 11.14
N GLU A 126 9.56 -6.30 10.12
CA GLU A 126 8.09 -6.34 10.27
C GLU A 126 7.62 -7.61 11.00
N ARG A 127 8.08 -8.80 10.57
CA ARG A 127 7.69 -10.06 11.23
C ARG A 127 8.29 -10.19 12.64
N SER A 128 9.41 -9.53 12.92
CA SER A 128 10.02 -9.55 14.26
C SER A 128 9.21 -8.73 15.27
N GLN A 129 8.56 -7.65 14.85
CA GLN A 129 7.74 -6.77 15.68
C GLN A 129 6.28 -7.23 15.77
N HIS A 130 5.75 -7.75 14.65
CA HIS A 130 4.36 -8.19 14.51
C HIS A 130 4.32 -9.70 14.24
N SER A 131 3.17 -10.31 14.15
CA SER A 131 2.99 -11.74 13.80
C SER A 131 3.63 -12.75 14.76
N GLY A 132 3.91 -12.33 16.00
CA GLY A 132 4.47 -13.19 17.04
C GLY A 132 5.96 -13.52 16.86
N GLY A 133 6.70 -12.77 16.03
CA GLY A 133 8.16 -12.89 15.87
C GLY A 133 8.60 -13.95 14.85
N LEU A 134 9.92 -14.05 14.67
CA LEU A 134 10.61 -15.05 13.85
C LEU A 134 11.35 -16.06 14.74
N ALA A 135 11.20 -17.35 14.46
CA ALA A 135 11.95 -18.43 15.16
C ALA A 135 13.40 -18.52 14.63
N LEU A 136 13.59 -18.45 13.32
CA LEU A 136 14.88 -18.59 12.66
C LEU A 136 15.40 -17.23 12.15
N LYS A 137 15.59 -16.27 13.06
CA LYS A 137 15.99 -14.89 12.73
C LYS A 137 17.25 -14.78 11.87
N ALA A 138 18.27 -15.60 12.14
CA ALA A 138 19.51 -15.60 11.35
C ALA A 138 19.26 -16.07 9.92
N LEU A 139 18.46 -17.13 9.74
CA LEU A 139 18.06 -17.64 8.43
C LEU A 139 17.21 -16.61 7.67
N ALA A 140 16.28 -15.95 8.35
CA ALA A 140 15.44 -14.91 7.77
C ALA A 140 16.29 -13.73 7.25
N ARG A 141 17.22 -13.22 8.07
CA ARG A 141 18.17 -12.16 7.68
C ARG A 141 19.06 -12.59 6.50
N TRP A 142 19.54 -13.82 6.53
CA TRP A 142 20.32 -14.36 5.42
C TRP A 142 19.49 -14.41 4.13
N ALA A 143 18.26 -14.93 4.19
CA ALA A 143 17.38 -15.05 3.03
C ALA A 143 17.01 -13.66 2.44
N GLU A 144 16.64 -12.69 3.29
CA GLU A 144 16.34 -11.30 2.88
C GLU A 144 17.57 -10.67 2.21
N GLY A 145 18.70 -10.70 2.87
CA GLY A 145 19.94 -10.15 2.29
C GLY A 145 20.40 -10.88 1.04
N LYS A 146 20.16 -12.21 0.93
CA LYS A 146 20.48 -12.98 -0.26
C LYS A 146 19.62 -12.60 -1.46
N ALA A 147 18.32 -12.39 -1.24
CA ALA A 147 17.39 -11.93 -2.25
C ALA A 147 17.77 -10.52 -2.74
N TRP A 148 17.96 -9.58 -1.84
CA TRP A 148 18.25 -8.18 -2.16
C TRP A 148 19.59 -8.00 -2.87
N ARG A 149 20.68 -8.56 -2.34
CA ARG A 149 22.00 -8.48 -3.00
C ARG A 149 22.09 -9.28 -4.30
N GLY A 150 21.22 -10.25 -4.50
CA GLY A 150 21.22 -11.11 -5.69
C GLY A 150 20.48 -10.53 -6.89
N ALA A 151 19.61 -9.56 -6.70
CA ALA A 151 18.88 -8.88 -7.78
C ALA A 151 19.81 -7.92 -8.56
N ASP A 152 19.49 -7.67 -9.83
CA ASP A 152 20.20 -6.66 -10.65
C ASP A 152 19.74 -5.25 -10.30
N ALA A 153 18.46 -5.08 -10.00
CA ALA A 153 17.90 -3.87 -9.43
C ALA A 153 16.94 -4.21 -8.28
N VAL A 154 16.98 -3.42 -7.22
CA VAL A 154 16.06 -3.50 -6.08
C VAL A 154 15.22 -2.22 -6.06
N LEU A 155 13.91 -2.39 -6.03
CA LEU A 155 12.93 -1.32 -6.19
C LEU A 155 12.14 -1.12 -4.87
N PRO A 156 12.71 -0.45 -3.85
CA PRO A 156 11.99 -0.09 -2.65
C PRO A 156 10.95 1.00 -2.95
N VAL A 157 9.81 0.96 -2.25
CA VAL A 157 8.71 1.92 -2.46
C VAL A 157 8.92 3.27 -1.78
N THR A 158 9.96 3.43 -0.96
CA THR A 158 10.33 4.70 -0.31
C THR A 158 11.84 4.80 -0.13
N ALA A 159 12.37 6.02 0.03
CA ALA A 159 13.76 6.25 0.36
C ALA A 159 14.11 5.69 1.75
N VAL A 160 13.16 5.75 2.70
CA VAL A 160 13.33 5.12 4.01
C VAL A 160 13.55 3.62 3.88
N LEU A 161 12.77 2.95 3.03
CA LEU A 161 12.97 1.51 2.77
C LEU A 161 14.27 1.23 2.00
N ALA A 162 14.70 2.15 1.13
CA ALA A 162 15.99 2.06 0.44
C ALA A 162 17.18 2.02 1.42
N GLU A 163 17.09 2.75 2.55
CA GLU A 163 18.11 2.68 3.61
C GLU A 163 18.17 1.28 4.26
N HIS A 164 17.02 0.64 4.48
CA HIS A 164 17.01 -0.76 4.94
C HIS A 164 17.69 -1.68 3.92
N VAL A 165 17.43 -1.51 2.63
CA VAL A 165 18.06 -2.29 1.56
C VAL A 165 19.57 -2.05 1.53
N ARG A 166 20.01 -0.80 1.65
CA ARG A 166 21.42 -0.40 1.69
C ARG A 166 22.16 -1.02 2.88
N ALA A 167 21.51 -1.09 4.05
CA ALA A 167 22.07 -1.70 5.26
C ALA A 167 22.39 -3.19 5.11
N TYR A 168 21.77 -3.88 4.14
CA TYR A 168 22.11 -5.27 3.79
C TYR A 168 23.27 -5.37 2.78
N GLY A 169 23.93 -4.26 2.42
CA GLY A 169 25.08 -4.22 1.51
C GLY A 169 24.71 -4.33 0.03
N VAL A 170 23.54 -3.86 -0.34
CA VAL A 170 23.16 -3.68 -1.75
C VAL A 170 23.83 -2.40 -2.27
N PRO A 171 24.56 -2.45 -3.40
CA PRO A 171 25.19 -1.26 -3.98
C PRO A 171 24.16 -0.19 -4.36
N ALA A 172 24.50 1.08 -4.13
CA ALA A 172 23.59 2.21 -4.33
C ALA A 172 23.06 2.31 -5.78
N GLU A 173 23.90 1.98 -6.75
CA GLU A 173 23.55 1.98 -8.19
C GLU A 173 22.52 0.91 -8.58
N ARG A 174 22.23 -0.04 -7.69
CA ARG A 174 21.18 -1.07 -7.88
C ARG A 174 19.90 -0.76 -7.11
N ILE A 175 19.87 0.34 -6.35
CA ILE A 175 18.69 0.71 -5.55
C ILE A 175 17.97 1.86 -6.25
N HIS A 176 16.74 1.61 -6.68
CA HIS A 176 15.91 2.61 -7.38
C HIS A 176 14.57 2.74 -6.68
N VAL A 177 14.33 3.88 -6.04
CA VAL A 177 13.06 4.13 -5.34
C VAL A 177 11.94 4.30 -6.37
N ILE A 178 10.92 3.44 -6.29
CA ILE A 178 9.72 3.50 -7.12
C ILE A 178 8.50 3.49 -6.18
N PRO A 179 7.94 4.65 -5.82
CA PRO A 179 6.79 4.74 -4.92
C PRO A 179 5.54 4.15 -5.56
N ASN A 180 4.50 3.91 -4.76
CA ASN A 180 3.21 3.54 -5.31
C ASN A 180 2.69 4.63 -6.26
N GLY A 181 1.96 4.22 -7.27
CA GLY A 181 1.35 5.09 -8.27
C GLY A 181 -0.16 5.11 -8.20
N ILE A 182 -0.76 5.87 -9.10
CA ILE A 182 -2.21 5.90 -9.31
C ILE A 182 -2.55 5.69 -10.78
N ASN A 183 -3.69 5.08 -11.05
CA ASN A 183 -4.29 5.01 -12.37
C ASN A 183 -5.26 6.18 -12.51
N ARG A 184 -4.84 7.27 -13.14
CA ARG A 184 -5.66 8.49 -13.30
C ARG A 184 -6.96 8.25 -14.05
N ALA A 185 -6.96 7.37 -15.04
CA ALA A 185 -8.15 7.07 -15.82
C ALA A 185 -9.27 6.49 -14.95
N HIS A 186 -8.92 5.70 -13.94
CA HIS A 186 -9.87 5.13 -12.98
C HIS A 186 -10.57 6.21 -12.13
N PHE A 187 -9.91 7.35 -11.89
CA PHE A 187 -10.42 8.46 -11.08
C PHE A 187 -10.99 9.62 -11.91
N ALA A 188 -10.83 9.59 -13.25
CA ALA A 188 -11.20 10.69 -14.13
C ALA A 188 -12.70 11.02 -14.15
N HIS A 189 -13.55 10.03 -13.84
CA HIS A 189 -15.01 10.19 -13.83
C HIS A 189 -15.60 10.25 -12.42
N ALA A 190 -14.79 10.58 -11.41
CA ALA A 190 -15.29 10.80 -10.07
C ALA A 190 -16.30 11.96 -10.07
N PRO A 191 -17.41 11.87 -9.32
CA PRO A 191 -18.37 12.96 -9.21
C PRO A 191 -17.75 14.17 -8.52
N SER A 192 -18.36 15.35 -8.68
CA SER A 192 -17.97 16.50 -7.88
C SER A 192 -18.21 16.24 -6.37
N PRO A 193 -17.49 16.92 -5.46
CA PRO A 193 -17.69 16.75 -4.01
C PRO A 193 -19.15 16.94 -3.57
N THR A 194 -19.85 17.90 -4.18
CA THR A 194 -21.27 18.16 -3.89
C THR A 194 -22.17 17.00 -4.30
N GLU A 195 -21.97 16.46 -5.51
CA GLU A 195 -22.73 15.28 -5.99
C GLU A 195 -22.42 14.03 -5.18
N ALA A 196 -21.15 13.82 -4.84
CA ALA A 196 -20.72 12.68 -4.02
C ALA A 196 -21.39 12.72 -2.64
N LYS A 197 -21.38 13.87 -1.97
CA LYS A 197 -22.07 14.06 -0.69
C LYS A 197 -23.58 13.88 -0.81
N ALA A 198 -24.19 14.37 -1.89
CA ALA A 198 -25.62 14.21 -2.12
C ALA A 198 -26.02 12.72 -2.24
N ARG A 199 -25.23 11.93 -2.98
CA ARG A 199 -25.45 10.48 -3.13
C ARG A 199 -25.32 9.71 -1.81
N LEU A 200 -24.51 10.21 -0.88
CA LEU A 200 -24.25 9.57 0.42
C LEU A 200 -25.09 10.17 1.57
N GLY A 201 -25.96 11.17 1.30
CA GLY A 201 -26.75 11.84 2.34
C GLY A 201 -25.91 12.69 3.30
N LEU A 202 -24.76 13.19 2.85
CA LEU A 202 -23.79 13.94 3.66
C LEU A 202 -23.74 15.44 3.34
N GLN A 203 -24.83 15.99 2.74
CA GLN A 203 -24.90 17.42 2.46
C GLN A 203 -24.78 18.24 3.75
N GLY A 204 -24.07 19.36 3.69
CA GLY A 204 -23.83 20.24 4.85
C GLY A 204 -22.87 19.68 5.90
N ARG A 205 -22.35 18.45 5.73
CA ARG A 205 -21.34 17.88 6.61
C ARG A 205 -19.92 18.24 6.17
N VAL A 206 -19.02 18.36 7.14
CA VAL A 206 -17.56 18.30 6.91
C VAL A 206 -17.17 16.83 7.01
N VAL A 207 -16.82 16.23 5.88
CA VAL A 207 -16.56 14.79 5.78
C VAL A 207 -15.08 14.49 6.00
N LEU A 208 -14.79 13.81 7.10
CA LEU A 208 -13.50 13.21 7.41
C LEU A 208 -13.47 11.82 6.79
N GLY A 209 -12.58 11.56 5.85
CA GLY A 209 -12.59 10.33 5.07
C GLY A 209 -11.37 9.45 5.29
N PHE A 210 -11.58 8.16 5.47
CA PHE A 210 -10.54 7.13 5.49
C PHE A 210 -10.86 6.01 4.51
N THR A 211 -9.88 5.57 3.70
CA THR A 211 -10.05 4.46 2.75
C THR A 211 -9.20 3.26 3.15
N GLY A 212 -9.72 2.06 2.98
CA GLY A 212 -8.98 0.79 3.03
C GLY A 212 -9.36 -0.13 4.18
N PHE A 213 -8.53 -1.16 4.40
CA PHE A 213 -8.73 -2.16 5.44
C PHE A 213 -8.27 -1.61 6.79
N VAL A 214 -9.26 -1.29 7.66
CA VAL A 214 -9.01 -0.59 8.94
C VAL A 214 -8.42 -1.55 9.96
N ARG A 215 -7.27 -1.19 10.51
CA ARG A 215 -6.57 -1.91 11.57
C ARG A 215 -6.31 -0.96 12.75
N ASP A 216 -6.03 -1.51 13.92
CA ASP A 216 -5.72 -0.79 15.15
C ASP A 216 -4.64 0.30 14.97
N TRP A 217 -3.53 -0.04 14.31
CA TRP A 217 -2.42 0.88 14.07
C TRP A 217 -2.70 2.03 13.09
N HIS A 218 -3.89 2.09 12.46
CA HIS A 218 -4.27 3.22 11.62
C HIS A 218 -4.70 4.45 12.41
N GLY A 219 -4.99 4.33 13.72
CA GLY A 219 -5.34 5.44 14.59
C GLY A 219 -6.69 6.10 14.29
N VAL A 220 -7.64 5.37 13.71
CA VAL A 220 -8.99 5.88 13.41
C VAL A 220 -9.80 6.10 14.69
N ASP A 221 -9.53 5.34 15.73
CA ASP A 221 -10.08 5.51 17.08
C ASP A 221 -9.83 6.91 17.64
N ARG A 222 -8.64 7.48 17.43
CA ARG A 222 -8.29 8.85 17.82
C ARG A 222 -9.15 9.90 17.12
N ILE A 223 -9.57 9.63 15.87
CA ILE A 223 -10.48 10.52 15.13
C ILE A 223 -11.87 10.50 15.76
N VAL A 224 -12.35 9.30 16.14
CA VAL A 224 -13.66 9.14 16.81
C VAL A 224 -13.64 9.84 18.18
N ASP A 225 -12.56 9.71 18.97
CA ASP A 225 -12.41 10.41 20.24
C ASP A 225 -12.39 11.93 20.06
N TRP A 226 -11.64 12.43 19.08
CA TRP A 226 -11.62 13.86 18.78
C TRP A 226 -13.00 14.40 18.38
N MET A 227 -13.79 13.66 17.60
CA MET A 227 -15.13 14.07 17.21
C MET A 227 -16.11 14.23 18.38
N ALA A 228 -15.82 13.63 19.53
CA ALA A 228 -16.58 13.83 20.77
C ALA A 228 -16.08 15.04 21.58
N SER A 229 -14.96 15.65 21.21
CA SER A 229 -14.38 16.79 21.92
C SER A 229 -15.05 18.12 21.54
N PRO A 230 -14.97 19.15 22.41
CA PRO A 230 -15.49 20.48 22.10
C PRO A 230 -14.82 21.17 20.88
N GLY A 231 -13.64 20.70 20.47
CA GLY A 231 -12.90 21.23 19.33
C GLY A 231 -13.42 20.73 17.98
N ALA A 232 -14.28 19.72 17.96
CA ALA A 232 -14.84 19.18 16.72
C ALA A 232 -16.17 19.88 16.37
N PRO A 233 -16.33 20.41 15.13
CA PRO A 233 -17.60 20.97 14.69
C PRO A 233 -18.71 19.91 14.73
N ALA A 234 -19.91 20.31 15.17
CA ALA A 234 -21.06 19.40 15.29
C ALA A 234 -21.49 18.78 13.95
N ASN A 235 -21.16 19.41 12.83
CA ASN A 235 -21.45 18.93 11.47
C ASN A 235 -20.34 18.04 10.88
N THR A 236 -19.30 17.67 11.63
CA THR A 236 -18.33 16.69 11.15
C THR A 236 -18.93 15.30 11.03
N HIS A 237 -18.53 14.55 10.00
CA HIS A 237 -18.94 13.18 9.77
C HIS A 237 -17.74 12.33 9.36
N LEU A 238 -17.51 11.20 10.01
CA LEU A 238 -16.46 10.24 9.63
C LEU A 238 -17.03 9.23 8.65
N LEU A 239 -16.46 9.19 7.46
CA LEU A 239 -16.76 8.21 6.42
C LEU A 239 -15.57 7.26 6.24
N VAL A 240 -15.73 6.02 6.67
CA VAL A 240 -14.74 4.96 6.48
C VAL A 240 -15.16 4.11 5.28
N VAL A 241 -14.38 4.25 4.19
CA VAL A 241 -14.60 3.52 2.93
C VAL A 241 -13.79 2.22 2.99
N GLY A 242 -14.42 1.15 3.41
CA GLY A 242 -13.77 -0.14 3.63
C GLY A 242 -14.29 -0.87 4.86
N ASP A 243 -13.59 -1.93 5.21
CA ASP A 243 -13.88 -2.79 6.35
C ASP A 243 -12.58 -3.10 7.11
N GLY A 244 -12.65 -3.85 8.19
CA GLY A 244 -11.47 -4.29 8.94
C GLY A 244 -11.79 -4.91 10.30
N PRO A 245 -10.81 -5.55 10.93
CA PRO A 245 -11.01 -6.27 12.18
C PRO A 245 -11.46 -5.37 13.33
N VAL A 246 -11.11 -4.08 13.31
CA VAL A 246 -11.46 -3.12 14.38
C VAL A 246 -12.78 -2.36 14.14
N ARG A 247 -13.49 -2.66 13.06
CA ARG A 247 -14.76 -1.97 12.73
C ARG A 247 -15.77 -2.04 13.88
N ALA A 248 -16.02 -3.23 14.41
CA ALA A 248 -17.00 -3.41 15.48
C ALA A 248 -16.62 -2.61 16.74
N GLU A 249 -15.34 -2.51 17.04
CA GLU A 249 -14.81 -1.73 18.17
C GLU A 249 -15.02 -0.23 17.95
N LEU A 250 -14.72 0.27 16.75
CA LEU A 250 -14.91 1.68 16.36
C LEU A 250 -16.40 2.07 16.36
N GLU A 251 -17.29 1.20 15.85
CA GLU A 251 -18.74 1.41 15.91
C GLU A 251 -19.24 1.43 17.37
N ALA A 252 -18.70 0.56 18.23
CA ALA A 252 -19.04 0.56 19.65
C ALA A 252 -18.52 1.82 20.36
N GLN A 253 -17.31 2.29 20.03
CA GLN A 253 -16.76 3.55 20.52
C GLN A 253 -17.64 4.74 20.12
N ALA A 254 -18.03 4.83 18.85
CA ALA A 254 -18.92 5.88 18.35
C ALA A 254 -20.26 5.89 19.08
N ARG A 255 -20.86 4.72 19.33
CA ARG A 255 -22.10 4.62 20.12
C ARG A 255 -21.94 5.13 21.56
N ARG A 256 -20.86 4.71 22.26
CA ARG A 256 -20.56 5.17 23.64
C ARG A 256 -20.41 6.70 23.73
N LEU A 257 -19.88 7.31 22.68
CA LEU A 257 -19.63 8.74 22.61
C LEU A 257 -20.81 9.55 22.01
N GLY A 258 -21.95 8.90 21.72
CA GLY A 258 -23.11 9.57 21.12
C GLY A 258 -22.91 10.00 19.65
N LEU A 259 -21.98 9.37 18.94
CA LEU A 259 -21.58 9.69 17.57
C LEU A 259 -22.11 8.71 16.52
N ALA A 260 -23.02 7.78 16.87
CA ALA A 260 -23.48 6.71 15.97
C ALA A 260 -23.96 7.24 14.60
N GLU A 261 -24.67 8.39 14.58
CA GLU A 261 -25.19 9.02 13.36
C GLU A 261 -24.14 9.89 12.63
N ARG A 262 -22.93 9.96 13.16
CA ARG A 262 -21.82 10.76 12.61
C ARG A 262 -20.64 9.92 12.15
N VAL A 263 -20.77 8.59 12.17
CA VAL A 263 -19.75 7.65 11.72
C VAL A 263 -20.40 6.62 10.79
N THR A 264 -19.89 6.51 9.58
CA THR A 264 -20.38 5.56 8.57
C THR A 264 -19.26 4.66 8.11
N PHE A 265 -19.49 3.34 8.11
CA PHE A 265 -18.64 2.35 7.46
C PHE A 265 -19.37 1.82 6.22
N THR A 266 -18.75 1.92 5.05
CA THR A 266 -19.35 1.38 3.82
C THR A 266 -19.27 -0.14 3.76
N GLY A 267 -18.38 -0.76 4.55
CA GLY A 267 -17.94 -2.12 4.30
C GLY A 267 -17.08 -2.20 3.04
N VAL A 268 -16.82 -3.43 2.59
CA VAL A 268 -16.09 -3.66 1.34
C VAL A 268 -16.95 -3.21 0.16
N ILE A 269 -16.44 -2.28 -0.63
CA ILE A 269 -17.08 -1.81 -1.87
C ILE A 269 -16.26 -2.25 -3.08
N HIS A 270 -16.90 -2.28 -4.24
CA HIS A 270 -16.20 -2.55 -5.49
C HIS A 270 -15.22 -1.40 -5.80
N ARG A 271 -14.08 -1.72 -6.39
CA ARG A 271 -13.01 -0.77 -6.69
C ARG A 271 -13.51 0.46 -7.48
N ASP A 272 -14.40 0.24 -8.45
CA ASP A 272 -14.96 1.33 -9.29
C ASP A 272 -15.82 2.32 -8.49
N GLN A 273 -16.25 1.96 -7.29
CA GLN A 273 -17.02 2.85 -6.41
C GLN A 273 -16.13 3.71 -5.50
N VAL A 274 -14.85 3.36 -5.34
CA VAL A 274 -13.91 4.08 -4.48
C VAL A 274 -13.78 5.56 -4.86
N PRO A 275 -13.62 5.93 -6.16
CA PRO A 275 -13.52 7.34 -6.56
C PRO A 275 -14.73 8.17 -6.12
N ALA A 276 -15.95 7.62 -6.24
CA ALA A 276 -17.18 8.31 -5.86
C ALA A 276 -17.29 8.56 -4.35
N HIS A 277 -16.81 7.65 -3.53
CA HIS A 277 -16.80 7.80 -2.07
C HIS A 277 -15.71 8.77 -1.61
N VAL A 278 -14.50 8.62 -2.14
CA VAL A 278 -13.37 9.53 -1.82
C VAL A 278 -13.66 10.95 -2.28
N ALA A 279 -14.39 11.13 -3.38
CA ALA A 279 -14.83 12.45 -3.83
C ALA A 279 -15.63 13.23 -2.77
N ALA A 280 -16.36 12.55 -1.88
CA ALA A 280 -17.12 13.16 -0.80
C ALA A 280 -16.26 13.71 0.37
N PHE A 281 -14.97 13.36 0.46
CA PHE A 281 -14.11 13.80 1.55
C PHE A 281 -13.80 15.30 1.46
N ASP A 282 -13.90 16.02 2.57
CA ASP A 282 -13.33 17.36 2.73
C ASP A 282 -11.92 17.27 3.30
N VAL A 283 -11.70 16.33 4.21
CA VAL A 283 -10.40 16.04 4.83
C VAL A 283 -10.13 14.55 4.67
N ALA A 284 -9.06 14.20 3.99
CA ALA A 284 -8.61 12.81 3.81
C ALA A 284 -7.61 12.44 4.90
N LEU A 285 -7.85 11.31 5.55
CA LEU A 285 -7.17 10.91 6.78
C LEU A 285 -6.08 9.86 6.53
N GLN A 286 -4.87 10.17 6.99
CA GLN A 286 -3.77 9.24 7.20
C GLN A 286 -3.27 9.40 8.65
N PRO A 287 -4.03 8.95 9.69
CA PRO A 287 -3.72 9.31 11.08
C PRO A 287 -2.44 8.66 11.62
N ALA A 288 -2.08 7.51 11.08
CA ALA A 288 -0.83 6.83 11.37
C ALA A 288 -0.35 6.00 10.17
N VAL A 289 0.94 5.71 10.12
CA VAL A 289 1.58 4.97 9.04
C VAL A 289 2.79 4.18 9.55
N THR A 290 3.10 3.05 8.93
CA THR A 290 4.38 2.37 9.16
C THR A 290 5.53 3.18 8.50
N PRO A 291 6.70 3.29 9.16
CA PRO A 291 7.75 4.24 8.75
C PRO A 291 8.33 4.05 7.33
N TYR A 292 8.12 2.88 6.74
CA TYR A 292 8.65 2.50 5.42
C TYR A 292 7.60 2.43 4.31
N ALA A 293 6.30 2.61 4.65
CA ALA A 293 5.23 2.40 3.69
C ALA A 293 5.06 3.56 2.70
N SER A 294 4.64 3.23 1.49
CA SER A 294 4.04 4.15 0.51
C SER A 294 2.54 3.83 0.43
N PRO A 295 1.66 4.57 1.14
CA PRO A 295 0.24 4.20 1.23
C PRO A 295 -0.51 4.44 -0.09
N LEU A 296 -1.18 3.42 -0.64
CA LEU A 296 -2.00 3.53 -1.86
C LEU A 296 -3.11 4.56 -1.71
N LYS A 297 -3.81 4.58 -0.56
CA LYS A 297 -4.88 5.54 -0.28
C LYS A 297 -4.43 7.00 -0.40
N LEU A 298 -3.16 7.28 -0.10
CA LEU A 298 -2.63 8.62 -0.25
C LEU A 298 -2.64 9.07 -1.72
N MET A 299 -2.32 8.16 -2.66
CA MET A 299 -2.38 8.44 -4.09
C MET A 299 -3.82 8.72 -4.55
N GLU A 300 -4.81 7.99 -3.99
CA GLU A 300 -6.24 8.22 -4.24
C GLU A 300 -6.70 9.60 -3.73
N TYR A 301 -6.21 10.02 -2.57
CA TYR A 301 -6.51 11.33 -2.01
C TYR A 301 -5.91 12.46 -2.85
N LEU A 302 -4.65 12.30 -3.24
CA LEU A 302 -3.93 13.31 -4.02
C LEU A 302 -4.54 13.48 -5.42
N VAL A 303 -4.85 12.40 -6.14
CA VAL A 303 -5.40 12.48 -7.50
C VAL A 303 -6.78 13.14 -7.54
N LEU A 304 -7.55 13.03 -6.45
CA LEU A 304 -8.86 13.69 -6.30
C LEU A 304 -8.79 15.05 -5.63
N GLY A 305 -7.58 15.60 -5.43
CA GLY A 305 -7.40 16.90 -4.81
C GLY A 305 -8.06 16.98 -3.43
N LYS A 306 -7.73 16.09 -2.51
CA LYS A 306 -8.26 16.12 -1.14
C LYS A 306 -7.28 16.80 -0.18
N ALA A 307 -7.80 17.61 0.75
CA ALA A 307 -6.99 18.15 1.82
C ALA A 307 -6.56 17.00 2.74
N VAL A 308 -5.28 16.63 2.71
CA VAL A 308 -4.75 15.50 3.46
C VAL A 308 -4.26 15.94 4.83
N ILE A 309 -4.56 15.15 5.87
CA ILE A 309 -3.89 15.21 7.17
C ILE A 309 -3.06 13.95 7.37
N ALA A 310 -1.80 14.10 7.78
CA ALA A 310 -0.89 12.99 7.95
C ALA A 310 0.20 13.31 8.99
N PRO A 311 0.84 12.29 9.61
CA PRO A 311 2.00 12.51 10.46
C PRO A 311 3.21 12.97 9.61
N ALA A 312 4.06 13.80 10.22
CA ALA A 312 5.29 14.30 9.61
C ALA A 312 6.40 13.23 9.65
N THR A 313 6.13 12.05 9.10
CA THR A 313 7.11 10.95 9.00
C THR A 313 7.95 11.05 7.73
N PRO A 314 9.24 10.63 7.76
CA PRO A 314 10.14 10.78 6.62
C PRO A 314 9.61 10.16 5.32
N ASN A 315 8.98 8.98 5.38
CA ASN A 315 8.41 8.32 4.21
C ASN A 315 7.22 9.09 3.59
N LEU A 316 6.37 9.71 4.40
CA LEU A 316 5.28 10.54 3.88
C LEU A 316 5.79 11.88 3.35
N GLN A 317 6.84 12.45 3.95
CA GLN A 317 7.47 13.68 3.49
C GLN A 317 8.19 13.53 2.14
N GLU A 318 8.39 12.32 1.64
CA GLU A 318 8.84 12.09 0.26
C GLU A 318 7.78 12.54 -0.78
N VAL A 319 6.51 12.59 -0.38
CA VAL A 319 5.37 12.95 -1.24
C VAL A 319 4.64 14.18 -0.73
N LEU A 320 4.52 14.32 0.60
CA LEU A 320 3.77 15.39 1.25
C LEU A 320 4.69 16.51 1.72
N THR A 321 4.26 17.74 1.47
CA THR A 321 4.91 18.97 1.96
C THR A 321 3.90 19.73 2.82
N ASP A 322 4.28 20.01 4.07
CA ASP A 322 3.40 20.70 5.03
C ASP A 322 2.94 22.06 4.50
N ASN A 323 1.68 22.38 4.73
CA ASN A 323 0.99 23.59 4.27
C ASN A 323 1.00 23.83 2.74
N VAL A 324 1.45 22.85 1.93
CA VAL A 324 1.44 22.90 0.46
C VAL A 324 0.41 21.94 -0.12
N ASN A 325 0.55 20.63 0.12
CA ASN A 325 -0.33 19.58 -0.39
C ASN A 325 -0.93 18.69 0.71
N ALA A 326 -0.56 18.95 1.96
CA ALA A 326 -1.09 18.29 3.15
C ALA A 326 -0.92 19.22 4.36
N LEU A 327 -1.60 18.93 5.45
CA LEU A 327 -1.30 19.48 6.76
C LEU A 327 -0.69 18.37 7.62
N LEU A 328 0.58 18.54 7.97
CA LEU A 328 1.34 17.53 8.69
C LEU A 328 1.34 17.81 10.19
N PHE A 329 1.26 16.77 11.00
CA PHE A 329 1.36 16.87 12.45
C PHE A 329 2.53 16.05 12.98
N ASN A 330 3.11 16.53 14.10
CA ASN A 330 4.17 15.80 14.79
C ASN A 330 3.54 14.77 15.75
N GLU A 331 3.77 13.47 15.50
CA GLU A 331 3.21 12.38 16.32
C GLU A 331 3.70 12.37 17.77
N THR A 332 4.87 12.97 18.03
CA THR A 332 5.45 13.03 19.41
C THR A 332 4.87 14.17 20.24
N GLU A 333 4.14 15.09 19.62
CA GLU A 333 3.54 16.25 20.30
C GLU A 333 2.09 15.95 20.68
N ALA A 334 1.79 16.01 21.98
CA ALA A 334 0.45 15.77 22.48
C ALA A 334 -0.56 16.77 21.90
N GLY A 335 -1.71 16.26 21.43
CA GLY A 335 -2.76 17.07 20.86
C GLY A 335 -2.48 17.64 19.46
N ALA A 336 -1.36 17.25 18.81
CA ALA A 336 -1.02 17.77 17.49
C ALA A 336 -2.03 17.33 16.41
N LEU A 337 -2.45 16.07 16.41
CA LEU A 337 -3.49 15.58 15.50
C LEU A 337 -4.80 16.34 15.69
N GLU A 338 -5.24 16.50 16.93
CA GLU A 338 -6.50 17.15 17.31
C GLU A 338 -6.52 18.63 16.87
N ARG A 339 -5.41 19.35 17.11
CA ARG A 339 -5.28 20.74 16.63
C ARG A 339 -5.31 20.82 15.10
N THR A 340 -4.65 19.89 14.44
CA THR A 340 -4.58 19.85 12.96
C THR A 340 -5.94 19.51 12.36
N LEU A 341 -6.69 18.57 12.96
CA LEU A 341 -8.08 18.27 12.58
C LEU A 341 -8.98 19.49 12.76
N GLY A 342 -8.92 20.14 13.93
CA GLY A 342 -9.70 21.35 14.20
C GLY A 342 -9.42 22.44 13.17
N ARG A 343 -8.15 22.71 12.87
CA ARG A 343 -7.76 23.69 11.87
C ARG A 343 -8.35 23.38 10.48
N LEU A 344 -8.24 22.14 10.00
CA LEU A 344 -8.81 21.76 8.70
C LEU A 344 -10.34 21.76 8.68
N CYS A 345 -10.99 21.42 9.79
CA CYS A 345 -12.46 21.45 9.83
C CYS A 345 -13.06 22.87 9.82
N HIS A 346 -12.37 23.83 10.43
CA HIS A 346 -12.85 25.22 10.51
C HIS A 346 -12.41 26.12 9.35
N ASP A 347 -11.29 25.80 8.68
CA ASP A 347 -10.71 26.65 7.64
C ASP A 347 -10.94 26.09 6.23
N THR A 348 -11.99 26.54 5.57
CA THR A 348 -12.33 26.12 4.19
C THR A 348 -11.28 26.59 3.19
N ALA A 349 -10.77 27.82 3.32
CA ALA A 349 -9.76 28.33 2.40
C ALA A 349 -8.44 27.53 2.49
N LEU A 350 -8.07 27.08 3.68
CA LEU A 350 -6.93 26.17 3.86
C LEU A 350 -7.17 24.83 3.16
N ARG A 351 -8.36 24.23 3.33
CA ARG A 351 -8.70 22.98 2.63
C ARG A 351 -8.59 23.11 1.12
N GLU A 352 -9.14 24.17 0.54
CA GLU A 352 -9.12 24.43 -0.91
C GLU A 352 -7.69 24.59 -1.42
N ARG A 353 -6.85 25.34 -0.70
CA ARG A 353 -5.45 25.54 -1.06
C ARG A 353 -4.66 24.22 -1.01
N LEU A 354 -4.84 23.41 0.03
CA LEU A 354 -4.17 22.11 0.14
C LEU A 354 -4.69 21.12 -0.90
N ALA A 355 -5.98 21.16 -1.23
CA ALA A 355 -6.59 20.35 -2.27
C ALA A 355 -5.98 20.62 -3.65
N GLN A 356 -5.74 21.89 -3.98
CA GLN A 356 -5.05 22.26 -5.22
C GLN A 356 -3.62 21.71 -5.23
N GLY A 357 -2.85 21.92 -4.16
CA GLY A 357 -1.48 21.39 -4.05
C GLY A 357 -1.44 19.85 -4.09
N ALA A 358 -2.45 19.18 -3.55
CA ALA A 358 -2.59 17.73 -3.62
C ALA A 358 -2.78 17.25 -5.07
N ALA A 359 -3.69 17.88 -5.82
CA ALA A 359 -3.94 17.52 -7.22
C ALA A 359 -2.68 17.69 -8.10
N ASP A 360 -1.92 18.75 -7.88
CA ASP A 360 -0.69 19.04 -8.65
C ASP A 360 0.47 18.05 -8.34
N THR A 361 0.42 17.39 -7.17
CA THR A 361 1.50 16.51 -6.69
C THR A 361 1.70 15.28 -7.57
N ILE A 362 0.61 14.69 -8.07
CA ILE A 362 0.67 13.48 -8.91
C ILE A 362 1.49 13.72 -10.18
N ASP A 363 1.29 14.87 -10.83
CA ASP A 363 2.03 15.22 -12.04
C ASP A 363 3.47 15.64 -11.73
N ARG A 364 3.64 16.48 -10.73
CA ARG A 364 4.94 17.00 -10.33
C ARG A 364 5.94 15.90 -9.94
N LEU A 365 5.46 14.83 -9.31
CA LEU A 365 6.29 13.70 -8.88
C LEU A 365 6.14 12.45 -9.76
N GLU A 366 5.37 12.53 -10.86
CA GLU A 366 5.10 11.42 -11.79
C GLU A 366 4.57 10.14 -11.07
N LEU A 367 3.71 10.32 -10.07
CA LEU A 367 3.19 9.23 -9.24
C LEU A 367 2.09 8.43 -9.95
N THR A 368 2.42 7.85 -11.10
CA THR A 368 1.49 7.03 -11.88
C THR A 368 2.07 5.62 -12.10
N TRP A 369 1.19 4.62 -12.19
CA TRP A 369 1.62 3.26 -12.50
C TRP A 369 2.30 3.17 -13.86
N MET A 370 1.84 3.97 -14.82
CA MET A 370 2.47 4.07 -16.14
C MET A 370 3.90 4.62 -16.06
N GLY A 371 4.13 5.67 -15.26
CA GLY A 371 5.48 6.21 -14.99
C GLY A 371 6.39 5.18 -14.31
N ASN A 372 5.84 4.49 -13.30
CA ASN A 372 6.55 3.44 -12.58
C ASN A 372 6.94 2.26 -13.48
N ALA A 373 6.01 1.80 -14.35
CA ALA A 373 6.29 0.75 -15.32
C ALA A 373 7.38 1.15 -16.32
N ARG A 374 7.37 2.40 -16.83
CA ARG A 374 8.45 2.91 -17.70
C ARG A 374 9.81 2.87 -16.98
N LYS A 375 9.89 3.35 -15.73
CA LYS A 375 11.11 3.31 -14.92
C LYS A 375 11.60 1.87 -14.72
N ALA A 376 10.71 0.96 -14.36
CA ALA A 376 11.05 -0.45 -14.16
C ALA A 376 11.54 -1.12 -15.47
N VAL A 377 10.84 -0.89 -16.58
CA VAL A 377 11.21 -1.47 -17.90
C VAL A 377 12.55 -0.94 -18.39
N ALA A 378 12.84 0.35 -18.18
CA ALA A 378 14.14 0.91 -18.53
C ALA A 378 15.31 0.21 -17.82
N LEU A 379 15.10 -0.21 -16.57
CA LEU A 379 16.09 -0.97 -15.80
C LEU A 379 16.27 -2.42 -16.29
N MET A 380 15.30 -2.99 -16.99
CA MET A 380 15.40 -4.33 -17.59
C MET A 380 16.24 -4.34 -18.87
N GLY A 381 16.21 -3.24 -19.64
CA GLY A 381 16.93 -3.11 -20.90
C GLY A 381 18.40 -2.69 -20.77
N GLY A 382 18.85 -2.36 -19.58
CA GLY A 382 20.16 -1.75 -19.31
C GLY A 382 21.35 -2.71 -19.24
N ARG A 383 21.35 -3.84 -19.98
CA ARG A 383 22.59 -4.54 -20.34
C ARG A 383 22.99 -4.13 -21.74
N ALA A 384 23.75 -3.04 -21.85
CA ALA A 384 24.63 -2.83 -22.98
C ALA A 384 25.84 -3.74 -22.82
#